data_3d6757244ff426f3e975d413aeb167d3
#
_entry.id   3d6757244ff426f3e975d413aeb167d3
#
_cell.length_a   1.000
_cell.length_b   1.000
_cell.length_c   1.000
_cell.angle_alpha   90.00
_cell.angle_beta   90.00
_cell.angle_gamma   90.00
#
_symmetry.space_group_name_H-M   'P 1'
#
loop_
_entity.id
_entity.type
_entity.pdbx_description
1 polymer ?
#
loop_
_entity_poly.entity_id
_entity_poly.type
_entity_poly.pdbx_seq_one_letter_code
_entity_poly.pdbx_strand_id
1 'polypeptide(L)'
;KYVIQLPQLKALYYDGLYPLTEHTITDFRLLADQLAEIRASGFAYECEESTRGIRCIGVPLRKSGKVVAALSVAFPLERYNDAAAASARQALDEARRQIERLLCCVELQF
;
A
#
# COMPACT_ATOMS: atom_id res chain seq x y z
N LYS A 1 14.16 -11.65 0.72
CA LYS A 1 12.89 -10.93 0.51
C LYS A 1 11.78 -11.59 1.31
N TYR A 2 11.27 -10.89 2.31
CA TYR A 2 10.23 -11.45 3.16
C TYR A 2 8.89 -11.49 2.40
N VAL A 3 8.26 -12.66 2.38
CA VAL A 3 6.94 -12.86 1.80
C VAL A 3 6.04 -13.44 2.87
N ILE A 4 5.01 -12.69 3.26
CA ILE A 4 4.07 -13.16 4.27
C ILE A 4 3.21 -14.28 3.69
N GLN A 5 3.07 -15.36 4.45
CA GLN A 5 2.22 -16.50 4.08
C GLN A 5 0.84 -16.34 4.70
N LEU A 6 -0.15 -17.02 4.13
CA LEU A 6 -1.53 -16.92 4.59
C LEU A 6 -1.70 -17.21 6.10
N PRO A 7 -1.08 -18.26 6.68
CA PRO A 7 -1.19 -18.49 8.13
C PRO A 7 -0.62 -17.35 8.96
N GLN A 8 0.48 -16.73 8.51
CA GLN A 8 1.10 -15.58 9.20
C GLN A 8 0.21 -14.35 9.11
N LEU A 9 -0.41 -14.13 7.96
CA LEU A 9 -1.35 -13.03 7.75
C LEU A 9 -2.55 -13.17 8.68
N LYS A 10 -3.12 -14.37 8.78
CA LYS A 10 -4.23 -14.65 9.70
C LYS A 10 -3.85 -14.44 11.16
N ALA A 11 -2.61 -14.75 11.52
CA ALA A 11 -2.11 -14.56 12.89
C ALA A 11 -1.99 -13.07 13.26
N LEU A 12 -1.59 -12.23 12.31
CA LEU A 12 -1.53 -10.77 12.52
C LEU A 12 -2.90 -10.16 12.77
N TYR A 13 -3.94 -10.71 12.14
CA TYR A 13 -5.31 -10.22 12.25
C TYR A 13 -6.19 -11.34 12.85
N TYR A 14 -5.82 -11.83 14.03
CA TYR A 14 -6.51 -12.97 14.65
C TYR A 14 -8.00 -12.72 14.91
N ASP A 15 -8.42 -11.46 15.05
CA ASP A 15 -9.83 -11.08 15.20
C ASP A 15 -10.55 -10.92 13.84
N GLY A 16 -9.84 -11.19 12.74
CA GLY A 16 -10.36 -11.03 11.39
C GLY A 16 -10.13 -9.64 10.82
N LEU A 17 -10.58 -9.43 9.59
CA LEU A 17 -10.48 -8.15 8.89
C LEU A 17 -11.81 -7.40 9.09
N TYR A 18 -11.72 -6.22 9.69
CA TYR A 18 -12.89 -5.43 10.07
C TYR A 18 -13.40 -4.59 8.90
N PRO A 19 -14.69 -4.68 8.53
CA PRO A 19 -15.22 -3.87 7.43
C PRO A 19 -15.46 -2.43 7.88
N LEU A 20 -14.77 -1.49 7.24
CA LEU A 20 -14.97 -0.04 7.43
C LEU A 20 -16.00 0.51 6.45
N THR A 21 -16.08 -0.08 5.25
CA THR A 21 -17.07 0.21 4.22
C THR A 21 -17.54 -1.11 3.62
N GLU A 22 -18.52 -1.05 2.71
CA GLU A 22 -18.96 -2.21 1.93
C GLU A 22 -17.88 -2.72 0.96
N HIS A 23 -16.84 -1.94 0.71
CA HIS A 23 -15.75 -2.27 -0.22
C HIS A 23 -14.51 -2.80 0.49
N THR A 24 -14.47 -2.76 1.82
CA THR A 24 -13.31 -3.23 2.58
C THR A 24 -13.07 -4.72 2.32
N ILE A 25 -11.81 -5.08 2.07
CA ILE A 25 -11.42 -6.49 1.91
C ILE A 25 -11.48 -7.16 3.29
N THR A 26 -12.35 -8.18 3.41
CA THR A 26 -12.52 -8.94 4.66
C THR A 26 -12.14 -10.41 4.49
N ASP A 27 -11.71 -10.82 3.30
CA ASP A 27 -11.27 -12.16 2.98
C ASP A 27 -9.74 -12.19 2.93
N PHE A 28 -9.12 -13.06 3.75
CA PHE A 28 -7.67 -13.17 3.84
C PHE A 28 -7.02 -13.63 2.53
N ARG A 29 -7.70 -14.46 1.75
CA ARG A 29 -7.16 -14.91 0.47
C ARG A 29 -7.09 -13.76 -0.54
N LEU A 30 -8.13 -12.95 -0.61
CA LEU A 30 -8.13 -11.76 -1.47
C LEU A 30 -7.03 -10.78 -1.05
N LEU A 31 -6.84 -10.59 0.25
CA LEU A 31 -5.77 -9.74 0.76
C LEU A 31 -4.40 -10.30 0.39
N ALA A 32 -4.19 -11.60 0.52
CA ALA A 32 -2.93 -12.25 0.15
C ALA A 32 -2.64 -12.09 -1.33
N ASP A 33 -3.65 -12.26 -2.20
CA ASP A 33 -3.53 -12.09 -3.65
C ASP A 33 -3.16 -10.62 -3.98
N GLN A 34 -3.80 -9.67 -3.33
CA GLN A 34 -3.50 -8.25 -3.50
C GLN A 34 -2.07 -7.92 -3.07
N LEU A 35 -1.61 -8.46 -1.96
CA LEU A 35 -0.23 -8.29 -1.51
C LEU A 35 0.78 -8.86 -2.51
N ALA A 36 0.45 -9.97 -3.17
CA ALA A 36 1.29 -10.54 -4.22
C ALA A 36 1.39 -9.59 -5.43
N GLU A 37 0.28 -8.98 -5.84
CA GLU A 37 0.26 -7.99 -6.92
C GLU A 37 1.08 -6.74 -6.56
N ILE A 38 0.99 -6.28 -5.31
CA ILE A 38 1.76 -5.13 -4.83
C ILE A 38 3.26 -5.45 -4.90
N ARG A 39 3.67 -6.64 -4.50
CA ARG A 39 5.08 -7.05 -4.60
C ARG A 39 5.56 -7.08 -6.04
N ALA A 40 4.71 -7.51 -6.96
CA ALA A 40 5.06 -7.60 -8.39
C ALA A 40 5.12 -6.23 -9.05
N SER A 41 4.14 -5.35 -8.80
CA SER A 41 4.03 -4.05 -9.46
C SER A 41 4.76 -2.92 -8.74
N GLY A 42 4.91 -3.01 -7.43
CA GLY A 42 5.45 -1.95 -6.59
C GLY A 42 4.42 -0.90 -6.18
N PHE A 43 3.16 -1.04 -6.61
CA PHE A 43 2.08 -0.11 -6.29
C PHE A 43 0.91 -0.80 -5.63
N ALA A 44 0.34 -0.14 -4.63
CA ALA A 44 -0.90 -0.56 -3.98
C ALA A 44 -2.04 0.34 -4.43
N TYR A 45 -3.19 -0.25 -4.66
CA TYR A 45 -4.41 0.49 -5.05
C TYR A 45 -5.52 0.17 -4.08
N GLU A 46 -6.26 1.19 -3.70
CA GLU A 46 -7.40 1.09 -2.80
C GLU A 46 -8.54 1.92 -3.38
N CYS A 47 -9.77 1.40 -3.33
CA CYS A 47 -10.94 2.10 -3.81
C CYS A 47 -12.05 1.98 -2.77
N GLU A 48 -12.29 3.05 -2.02
CA GLU A 48 -13.35 3.16 -1.02
C GLU A 48 -13.31 2.08 0.08
N GLU A 49 -12.14 1.48 0.34
CA GLU A 49 -12.04 0.38 1.31
C GLU A 49 -12.01 0.87 2.75
N SER A 50 -11.49 2.08 2.99
CA SER A 50 -11.47 2.70 4.31
C SER A 50 -12.41 3.89 4.44
N THR A 51 -12.64 4.60 3.36
CA THR A 51 -13.49 5.81 3.33
C THR A 51 -14.21 5.88 2.00
N ARG A 52 -15.53 5.97 2.04
CA ARG A 52 -16.34 6.15 0.83
C ARG A 52 -15.96 7.44 0.13
N GLY A 53 -15.93 7.41 -1.19
CA GLY A 53 -15.62 8.57 -2.02
C GLY A 53 -14.13 8.85 -2.18
N ILE A 54 -13.26 8.02 -1.60
CA ILE A 54 -11.81 8.19 -1.64
C ILE A 54 -11.14 6.97 -2.27
N ARG A 55 -10.19 7.23 -3.16
CA ARG A 55 -9.39 6.23 -3.84
C ARG A 55 -7.92 6.59 -3.68
N CYS A 56 -7.07 5.62 -3.39
CA CYS A 56 -5.66 5.85 -3.09
C CYS A 56 -4.73 5.01 -3.96
N ILE A 57 -3.54 5.55 -4.21
CA ILE A 57 -2.41 4.81 -4.77
C ILE A 57 -1.26 4.97 -3.79
N GLY A 58 -0.58 3.88 -3.46
CA GLY A 58 0.51 3.90 -2.52
C GLY A 58 1.73 3.11 -2.98
N VAL A 59 2.86 3.42 -2.35
CA VAL A 59 4.13 2.70 -2.56
C VAL A 59 4.75 2.39 -1.21
N PRO A 60 5.44 1.24 -1.09
CA PRO A 60 6.21 0.95 0.11
C PRO A 60 7.52 1.75 0.12
N LEU A 61 7.96 2.13 1.30
CA LEU A 61 9.27 2.75 1.52
C LEU A 61 10.15 1.75 2.25
N ARG A 62 11.35 1.52 1.71
CA ARG A 62 12.28 0.52 2.22
C ARG A 62 13.55 1.14 2.75
N LYS A 63 14.08 0.51 3.79
CA LYS A 63 15.43 0.76 4.30
C LYS A 63 16.13 -0.59 4.40
N SER A 64 17.27 -0.73 3.71
CA SER A 64 18.04 -1.98 3.69
C SER A 64 17.18 -3.18 3.21
N GLY A 65 16.33 -2.95 2.21
CA GLY A 65 15.44 -3.97 1.64
C GLY A 65 14.20 -4.30 2.44
N LYS A 66 14.02 -3.67 3.60
CA LYS A 66 12.89 -3.93 4.50
C LYS A 66 11.91 -2.77 4.44
N VAL A 67 10.62 -3.07 4.31
CA VAL A 67 9.57 -2.05 4.32
C VAL A 67 9.44 -1.46 5.73
N VAL A 68 9.60 -0.15 5.83
CA VAL A 68 9.55 0.58 7.11
C VAL A 68 8.40 1.60 7.15
N ALA A 69 7.87 1.96 6.00
CA ALA A 69 6.78 2.93 5.89
C ALA A 69 6.09 2.81 4.54
N ALA A 70 5.09 3.64 4.30
CA ALA A 70 4.42 3.76 3.01
C ALA A 70 4.11 5.22 2.73
N LEU A 71 4.01 5.55 1.45
CA LEU A 71 3.62 6.86 0.97
C LEU A 71 2.45 6.69 0.02
N SER A 72 1.41 7.49 0.16
CA SER A 72 0.23 7.38 -0.70
C SER A 72 -0.32 8.74 -1.12
N VAL A 73 -1.06 8.72 -2.23
CA VAL A 73 -1.84 9.85 -2.71
C VAL A 73 -3.31 9.45 -2.67
N ALA A 74 -4.13 10.28 -2.05
CA ALA A 74 -5.57 10.08 -1.95
C ALA A 74 -6.29 10.99 -2.94
N PHE A 75 -7.29 10.44 -3.63
CA PHE A 75 -8.11 11.18 -4.59
C PHE A 75 -9.58 11.10 -4.20
N PRO A 76 -10.33 12.22 -4.27
CA PRO A 76 -11.78 12.11 -4.40
C PRO A 76 -12.11 11.35 -5.70
N LEU A 77 -13.14 10.51 -5.69
CA LEU A 77 -13.47 9.67 -6.86
C LEU A 77 -13.64 10.49 -8.13
N GLU A 78 -14.27 11.66 -8.05
CA GLU A 78 -14.53 12.52 -9.20
C GLU A 78 -13.25 13.09 -9.84
N ARG A 79 -12.12 13.03 -9.14
CA ARG A 79 -10.84 13.51 -9.64
C ARG A 79 -9.92 12.38 -10.09
N TYR A 80 -10.35 11.13 -9.93
CA TYR A 80 -9.56 9.98 -10.33
C TYR A 80 -9.86 9.64 -11.79
N ASN A 81 -8.81 9.59 -12.61
CA ASN A 81 -8.86 9.13 -14.01
C ASN A 81 -7.50 8.55 -14.38
N ASP A 82 -7.39 7.98 -15.56
CA ASP A 82 -6.14 7.32 -15.99
C ASP A 82 -4.95 8.28 -16.02
N ALA A 83 -5.17 9.53 -16.44
CA ALA A 83 -4.10 10.53 -16.49
C ALA A 83 -3.65 10.93 -15.09
N ALA A 84 -4.58 11.15 -14.16
CA ALA A 84 -4.27 11.45 -12.77
C ALA A 84 -3.53 10.30 -12.09
N ALA A 85 -3.98 9.07 -12.34
CA ALA A 85 -3.33 7.87 -11.80
C ALA A 85 -1.89 7.72 -12.33
N ALA A 86 -1.67 7.92 -13.63
CA ALA A 86 -0.34 7.84 -14.22
C ALA A 86 0.60 8.90 -13.63
N SER A 87 0.11 10.13 -13.50
CA SER A 87 0.87 11.23 -12.90
C SER A 87 1.21 10.94 -11.44
N ALA A 88 0.27 10.40 -10.67
CA ALA A 88 0.49 10.03 -9.28
C ALA A 88 1.52 8.90 -9.14
N ARG A 89 1.45 7.87 -10.01
CA ARG A 89 2.44 6.78 -9.98
C ARG A 89 3.85 7.31 -10.23
N GLN A 90 4.01 8.20 -11.20
CA GLN A 90 5.31 8.80 -11.51
C GLN A 90 5.83 9.63 -10.33
N ALA A 91 4.99 10.46 -9.75
CA ALA A 91 5.36 11.29 -8.60
C ALA A 91 5.71 10.45 -7.37
N LEU A 92 4.93 9.39 -7.11
CA LEU A 92 5.18 8.48 -6.00
C LEU A 92 6.50 7.72 -6.18
N ASP A 93 6.78 7.24 -7.38
CA ASP A 93 8.03 6.52 -7.66
C ASP A 93 9.25 7.42 -7.48
N GLU A 94 9.17 8.66 -7.95
CA GLU A 94 10.23 9.65 -7.78
C GLU A 94 10.43 10.02 -6.32
N ALA A 95 9.35 10.31 -5.60
CA ALA A 95 9.40 10.62 -4.17
C ALA A 95 9.96 9.44 -3.36
N ARG A 96 9.53 8.21 -3.68
CA ARG A 96 10.03 6.98 -3.06
C ARG A 96 11.54 6.89 -3.20
N ARG A 97 12.07 7.09 -4.39
CA ARG A 97 13.52 7.03 -4.63
C ARG A 97 14.28 8.05 -3.80
N GLN A 98 13.77 9.28 -3.72
CA GLN A 98 14.40 10.34 -2.93
C GLN A 98 14.35 10.04 -1.44
N ILE A 99 13.21 9.60 -0.94
CA ILE A 99 13.03 9.27 0.48
C ILE A 99 13.90 8.09 0.87
N GLU A 100 13.96 7.05 0.05
CA GLU A 100 14.77 5.86 0.35
C GLU A 100 16.26 6.18 0.38
N ARG A 101 16.73 7.12 -0.44
CA ARG A 101 18.12 7.62 -0.35
C ARG A 101 18.38 8.31 0.98
N LEU A 102 17.44 9.12 1.45
CA LEU A 102 17.57 9.77 2.76
C LEU A 102 17.50 8.78 3.91
N LEU A 103 16.65 7.75 3.79
CA LEU A 103 16.52 6.71 4.81
C LEU A 103 17.81 5.90 5.00
N CYS A 104 18.63 5.75 3.96
CA CYS A 104 19.93 5.07 4.07
C CYS A 104 20.84 5.71 5.11
N CYS A 105 20.69 7.03 5.35
CA CYS A 105 21.53 7.80 6.25
C CYS A 105 20.92 8.03 7.62
N VAL A 106 19.71 7.50 7.86
CA VAL A 106 18.94 7.73 9.10
C VAL A 106 18.81 6.43 9.87
N GLU A 107 19.04 6.49 11.17
CA GLU A 107 18.76 5.38 12.07
C GLU A 107 17.30 5.47 12.53
N LEU A 108 16.52 4.40 12.28
CA LEU A 108 15.11 4.34 12.65
C LEU A 108 14.95 3.56 13.95
N GLN A 109 14.18 4.13 14.86
CA GLN A 109 13.82 3.50 16.13
C GLN A 109 12.29 3.29 16.16
N PHE A 110 11.89 2.05 16.10
CA PHE A 110 10.49 1.66 16.17
C PHE A 110 10.23 0.77 17.36
#